data_699a4751c262c3cdef59c9a8547e4f49
#
_entry.id   699a4751c262c3cdef59c9a8547e4f49
#
_cell.length_a   1.000
_cell.length_b   1.000
_cell.length_c   1.000
_cell.angle_alpha   90.00
_cell.angle_beta   90.00
_cell.angle_gamma   90.00
#
_symmetry.space_group_name_H-M   'P 1'
#
loop_
_entity.id
_entity.type
_entity.pdbx_description
1 polymer ?
#
loop_
_entity_poly.entity_id
_entity_poly.type
_entity_poly.pdbx_seq_one_letter_code
_entity_poly.pdbx_strand_id
1 'polypeptide(L)'
;MESTDEQAPDAFAALFETSAGNFKVQVTRAWAPHGADRFYALVSQGYFAEQRFFRVVPGFVVQWGMSGDLELTSQWRNAPIPDDEVAQSNTRGRITFAATNLPNSRTTQLFVNYGDNLNLDGMGFAPFGEVVEGMETLDAINAEYGERPDQGQIGARGNEYLNEAFPNLDYIVTATIAE
;
A
#
# COMPACT_ATOMS: atom_id res chain seq x y z
N MET A 1 -10.12 -10.03 -17.28
CA MET A 1 -8.99 -9.10 -17.49
C MET A 1 -7.71 -9.76 -17.00
N GLU A 2 -6.68 -9.76 -17.82
CA GLU A 2 -5.39 -10.27 -17.43
C GLU A 2 -4.54 -9.11 -16.91
N SER A 3 -3.79 -9.37 -15.83
CA SER A 3 -2.77 -8.42 -15.37
C SER A 3 -1.62 -8.40 -16.36
N THR A 4 -1.10 -7.20 -16.67
CA THR A 4 0.09 -7.04 -17.50
C THR A 4 1.37 -7.09 -16.65
N ASP A 5 1.23 -7.27 -15.35
CA ASP A 5 2.37 -7.33 -14.44
C ASP A 5 3.16 -8.64 -14.65
N GLU A 6 4.46 -8.53 -14.54
CA GLU A 6 5.33 -9.70 -14.55
C GLU A 6 5.06 -10.56 -13.31
N GLN A 7 5.12 -11.86 -13.47
CA GLN A 7 4.93 -12.77 -12.34
C GLN A 7 6.03 -12.59 -11.30
N ALA A 8 5.65 -12.34 -10.06
CA ALA A 8 6.57 -12.22 -8.93
C ALA A 8 7.14 -13.60 -8.54
N PRO A 9 8.28 -13.63 -7.83
CA PRO A 9 8.74 -14.86 -7.17
C PRO A 9 7.69 -15.40 -6.18
N ASP A 10 7.71 -16.68 -5.88
CA ASP A 10 6.79 -17.30 -4.92
C ASP A 10 6.87 -16.66 -3.53
N ALA A 11 8.06 -16.21 -3.16
CA ALA A 11 8.30 -15.45 -1.93
C ALA A 11 9.37 -14.39 -2.19
N PHE A 12 9.17 -13.20 -1.66
CA PHE A 12 10.15 -12.12 -1.73
C PHE A 12 9.91 -11.13 -0.59
N ALA A 13 10.90 -10.30 -0.31
CA ALA A 13 10.77 -9.26 0.69
C ALA A 13 11.00 -7.88 0.07
N ALA A 14 10.34 -6.88 0.63
CA ALA A 14 10.52 -5.48 0.26
C ALA A 14 10.93 -4.68 1.48
N LEU A 15 12.00 -3.89 1.35
CA LEU A 15 12.47 -3.00 2.40
C LEU A 15 11.98 -1.58 2.11
N PHE A 16 11.26 -1.00 3.07
CA PHE A 16 10.81 0.38 3.03
C PHE A 16 11.65 1.23 3.98
N GLU A 17 12.27 2.26 3.44
CA GLU A 17 12.95 3.28 4.22
C GLU A 17 12.07 4.52 4.26
N THR A 18 11.71 4.96 5.46
CA THR A 18 10.74 6.05 5.63
C THR A 18 11.26 7.13 6.57
N SER A 19 10.56 8.26 6.62
CA SER A 19 10.87 9.33 7.57
C SER A 19 10.69 8.93 9.04
N ALA A 20 9.95 7.84 9.31
CA ALA A 20 9.73 7.33 10.67
C ALA A 20 10.65 6.15 11.02
N GLY A 21 11.42 5.64 10.08
CA GLY A 21 12.28 4.48 10.24
C GLY A 21 12.06 3.48 9.12
N ASN A 22 12.55 2.26 9.30
CA ASN A 22 12.47 1.22 8.27
C ASN A 22 11.50 0.12 8.68
N PHE A 23 10.85 -0.49 7.68
CA PHE A 23 10.10 -1.72 7.88
C PHE A 23 10.27 -2.63 6.67
N LYS A 24 10.03 -3.93 6.89
CA LYS A 24 10.23 -4.95 5.87
C LYS A 24 8.97 -5.79 5.73
N VAL A 25 8.54 -6.00 4.50
CA VAL A 25 7.36 -6.79 4.16
C VAL A 25 7.81 -8.08 3.52
N GLN A 26 7.34 -9.22 4.03
CA GLN A 26 7.53 -10.53 3.40
C GLN A 26 6.27 -10.86 2.61
N VAL A 27 6.41 -11.08 1.31
CA VAL A 27 5.30 -11.43 0.43
C VAL A 27 5.29 -12.93 0.16
N THR A 28 4.10 -13.52 0.23
CA THR A 28 3.84 -14.91 -0.15
C THR A 28 2.86 -14.90 -1.32
N ARG A 29 3.36 -15.16 -2.50
CA ARG A 29 2.56 -15.01 -3.74
C ARG A 29 1.27 -15.83 -3.72
N ALA A 30 1.31 -17.04 -3.17
CA ALA A 30 0.15 -17.92 -3.11
C ALA A 30 -1.03 -17.34 -2.32
N TRP A 31 -0.79 -16.38 -1.41
CA TRP A 31 -1.86 -15.76 -0.63
C TRP A 31 -2.78 -14.89 -1.49
N ALA A 32 -2.22 -14.17 -2.46
CA ALA A 32 -2.96 -13.31 -3.39
C ALA A 32 -2.08 -13.03 -4.61
N PRO A 33 -2.08 -13.92 -5.61
CA PRO A 33 -1.12 -13.83 -6.72
C PRO A 33 -1.15 -12.53 -7.50
N HIS A 34 -2.34 -12.00 -7.82
CA HIS A 34 -2.44 -10.74 -8.56
C HIS A 34 -1.94 -9.55 -7.74
N GLY A 35 -2.28 -9.51 -6.45
CA GLY A 35 -1.76 -8.48 -5.55
C GLY A 35 -0.24 -8.56 -5.40
N ALA A 36 0.30 -9.76 -5.24
CA ALA A 36 1.73 -9.97 -5.12
C ALA A 36 2.48 -9.51 -6.38
N ASP A 37 1.97 -9.86 -7.56
CA ASP A 37 2.58 -9.46 -8.83
C ASP A 37 2.57 -7.94 -9.01
N ARG A 38 1.45 -7.27 -8.69
CA ARG A 38 1.36 -5.81 -8.75
C ARG A 38 2.33 -5.16 -7.76
N PHE A 39 2.38 -5.65 -6.53
CA PHE A 39 3.28 -5.10 -5.52
C PHE A 39 4.74 -5.23 -5.95
N TYR A 40 5.12 -6.39 -6.48
CA TYR A 40 6.47 -6.62 -7.01
C TYR A 40 6.81 -5.62 -8.12
N ALA A 41 5.88 -5.39 -9.04
CA ALA A 41 6.08 -4.43 -10.14
C ALA A 41 6.28 -3.01 -9.61
N LEU A 42 5.44 -2.59 -8.66
CA LEU A 42 5.52 -1.24 -8.10
C LEU A 42 6.83 -1.01 -7.35
N VAL A 43 7.26 -1.97 -6.52
CA VAL A 43 8.53 -1.87 -5.79
C VAL A 43 9.71 -1.86 -6.76
N SER A 44 9.71 -2.78 -7.72
CA SER A 44 10.80 -2.91 -8.70
C SER A 44 10.98 -1.64 -9.55
N GLN A 45 9.91 -0.90 -9.80
CA GLN A 45 9.93 0.34 -10.60
C GLN A 45 10.16 1.60 -9.76
N GLY A 46 10.30 1.46 -8.43
CA GLY A 46 10.50 2.61 -7.56
C GLY A 46 9.26 3.48 -7.38
N TYR A 47 8.08 2.93 -7.60
CA TYR A 47 6.82 3.68 -7.57
C TYR A 47 6.53 4.33 -6.22
N PHE A 48 6.91 3.69 -5.11
CA PHE A 48 6.56 4.17 -3.78
C PHE A 48 7.44 5.29 -3.25
N ALA A 49 8.54 5.64 -3.92
CA ALA A 49 9.43 6.71 -3.47
C ALA A 49 8.66 8.04 -3.35
N GLU A 50 8.92 8.78 -2.28
CA GLU A 50 8.31 10.09 -1.99
C GLU A 50 6.81 10.07 -1.70
N GLN A 51 6.18 8.92 -1.61
CA GLN A 51 4.76 8.83 -1.26
C GLN A 51 4.52 9.08 0.21
N ARG A 52 3.40 9.72 0.52
CA ARG A 52 2.99 10.00 1.90
C ARG A 52 2.03 8.93 2.38
N PHE A 53 2.11 8.67 3.70
CA PHE A 53 1.10 7.86 4.38
C PHE A 53 -0.10 8.75 4.65
N PHE A 54 -0.97 8.86 3.67
CA PHE A 54 -2.03 9.89 3.65
C PHE A 54 -3.24 9.53 4.50
N ARG A 55 -3.36 8.30 4.95
CA ARG A 55 -4.45 7.86 5.80
C ARG A 55 -3.88 6.99 6.91
N VAL A 56 -4.00 7.47 8.15
CA VAL A 56 -3.46 6.77 9.32
C VAL A 56 -4.53 6.76 10.41
N VAL A 57 -5.12 5.59 10.63
CA VAL A 57 -6.19 5.40 11.60
C VAL A 57 -5.69 4.45 12.70
N PRO A 58 -5.28 4.98 13.87
CA PRO A 58 -4.76 4.14 14.95
C PRO A 58 -5.70 2.99 15.30
N GLY A 59 -5.13 1.80 15.47
CA GLY A 59 -5.90 0.58 15.76
C GLY A 59 -6.58 -0.05 14.57
N PHE A 60 -6.56 0.63 13.41
CA PHE A 60 -7.20 0.13 12.20
C PHE A 60 -6.20 -0.09 11.07
N VAL A 61 -5.82 0.97 10.33
CA VAL A 61 -4.92 0.82 9.15
C VAL A 61 -3.99 2.03 9.00
N VAL A 62 -2.89 1.80 8.26
CA VAL A 62 -2.06 2.84 7.65
C VAL A 62 -2.00 2.59 6.15
N GLN A 63 -2.29 3.62 5.35
CA GLN A 63 -2.53 3.50 3.90
C GLN A 63 -1.64 4.46 3.11
N TRP A 64 -1.14 3.95 1.98
CA TRP A 64 -0.37 4.73 1.01
C TRP A 64 -0.62 4.16 -0.39
N GLY A 65 0.14 4.61 -1.39
CA GLY A 65 0.04 4.08 -2.75
C GLY A 65 -0.46 5.07 -3.78
N MET A 66 -0.73 6.32 -3.37
CA MET A 66 -1.01 7.40 -4.31
C MET A 66 0.28 8.15 -4.58
N SER A 67 0.70 8.21 -5.84
CA SER A 67 1.93 8.92 -6.22
C SER A 67 1.79 10.42 -6.01
N GLY A 68 2.87 11.04 -5.53
CA GLY A 68 2.97 12.49 -5.52
C GLY A 68 3.29 13.08 -6.88
N ASP A 69 3.61 12.23 -7.85
CA ASP A 69 3.90 12.59 -9.23
C ASP A 69 2.65 12.31 -10.08
N LEU A 70 2.07 13.36 -10.64
CA LEU A 70 0.82 13.26 -11.40
C LEU A 70 0.96 12.41 -12.67
N GLU A 71 2.15 12.37 -13.26
CA GLU A 71 2.42 11.55 -14.44
C GLU A 71 2.33 10.07 -14.10
N LEU A 72 2.90 9.64 -12.97
CA LEU A 72 2.81 8.27 -12.48
C LEU A 72 1.37 7.90 -12.10
N THR A 73 0.66 8.80 -11.44
CA THR A 73 -0.76 8.61 -11.11
C THR A 73 -1.58 8.35 -12.37
N SER A 74 -1.35 9.16 -13.41
CA SER A 74 -2.04 9.01 -14.69
C SER A 74 -1.75 7.66 -15.34
N GLN A 75 -0.50 7.20 -15.26
CA GLN A 75 -0.05 5.94 -15.82
C GLN A 75 -0.75 4.72 -15.18
N TRP A 76 -0.91 4.73 -13.87
CA TRP A 76 -1.44 3.57 -13.12
C TRP A 76 -2.95 3.61 -12.89
N ARG A 77 -3.58 4.78 -12.99
CA ARG A 77 -5.01 4.98 -12.72
C ARG A 77 -5.90 4.01 -13.49
N ASN A 78 -5.55 3.71 -14.72
CA ASN A 78 -6.35 2.87 -15.62
C ASN A 78 -5.78 1.46 -15.76
N ALA A 79 -5.02 0.99 -14.77
CA ALA A 79 -4.38 -0.32 -14.79
C ALA A 79 -4.83 -1.19 -13.59
N PRO A 80 -6.14 -1.47 -13.45
CA PRO A 80 -6.61 -2.31 -12.34
C PRO A 80 -6.17 -3.76 -12.51
N ILE A 81 -6.16 -4.50 -11.41
CA ILE A 81 -5.85 -5.93 -11.42
C ILE A 81 -7.09 -6.74 -11.06
N PRO A 82 -7.17 -8.01 -11.52
CA PRO A 82 -8.26 -8.92 -11.13
C PRO A 82 -8.28 -9.15 -9.62
N ASP A 83 -9.45 -9.44 -9.07
CA ASP A 83 -9.60 -9.80 -7.66
C ASP A 83 -8.86 -11.10 -7.35
N ASP A 84 -8.33 -11.22 -6.14
CA ASP A 84 -7.80 -12.45 -5.58
C ASP A 84 -8.79 -13.03 -4.56
N GLU A 85 -8.78 -14.34 -4.38
CA GLU A 85 -9.51 -14.96 -3.28
C GLU A 85 -8.84 -14.63 -1.95
N VAL A 86 -9.63 -14.44 -0.91
CA VAL A 86 -9.12 -14.18 0.44
C VAL A 86 -8.63 -15.48 1.05
N ALA A 87 -7.34 -15.71 1.03
CA ALA A 87 -6.71 -16.92 1.59
C ALA A 87 -6.24 -16.72 3.04
N GLN A 88 -5.95 -15.47 3.43
CA GLN A 88 -5.45 -15.12 4.76
C GLN A 88 -6.31 -14.01 5.35
N SER A 89 -6.41 -13.97 6.68
CA SER A 89 -7.15 -12.94 7.39
C SER A 89 -6.36 -11.64 7.49
N ASN A 90 -7.09 -10.51 7.57
CA ASN A 90 -6.51 -9.18 7.77
C ASN A 90 -6.16 -8.96 9.24
N THR A 91 -5.19 -9.71 9.74
CA THR A 91 -4.68 -9.55 11.10
C THR A 91 -3.57 -8.51 11.15
N ARG A 92 -3.25 -8.06 12.36
CA ARG A 92 -2.22 -7.02 12.55
C ARG A 92 -0.92 -7.37 11.82
N GLY A 93 -0.41 -6.42 11.07
CA GLY A 93 0.84 -6.53 10.31
C GLY A 93 0.69 -7.02 8.89
N ARG A 94 -0.50 -7.50 8.50
CA ARG A 94 -0.71 -7.96 7.12
C ARG A 94 -1.00 -6.81 6.18
N ILE A 95 -0.48 -6.92 4.95
CA ILE A 95 -0.57 -5.89 3.92
C ILE A 95 -1.53 -6.33 2.82
N THR A 96 -2.40 -5.41 2.40
CA THR A 96 -3.54 -5.69 1.51
C THR A 96 -3.75 -4.50 0.59
N PHE A 97 -4.13 -4.74 -0.67
CA PHE A 97 -4.52 -3.65 -1.56
C PHE A 97 -5.90 -3.10 -1.22
N ALA A 98 -6.02 -1.78 -1.25
CA ALA A 98 -7.31 -1.10 -1.15
C ALA A 98 -8.08 -1.26 -2.46
N ALA A 99 -9.40 -1.29 -2.34
CA ALA A 99 -10.31 -1.42 -3.48
C ALA A 99 -11.53 -0.55 -3.25
N THR A 100 -12.22 -0.23 -4.35
CA THR A 100 -13.56 0.36 -4.29
C THR A 100 -14.58 -0.77 -4.09
N ASN A 101 -15.88 -0.45 -4.05
CA ASN A 101 -16.94 -1.49 -4.00
C ASN A 101 -17.20 -2.16 -5.35
N LEU A 102 -16.44 -1.81 -6.39
CA LEU A 102 -16.53 -2.47 -7.68
C LEU A 102 -15.58 -3.66 -7.75
N PRO A 103 -15.94 -4.73 -8.47
CA PRO A 103 -15.02 -5.85 -8.69
C PRO A 103 -13.83 -5.41 -9.54
N ASN A 104 -12.69 -6.05 -9.32
CA ASN A 104 -11.46 -5.81 -10.10
C ASN A 104 -11.05 -4.34 -10.13
N SER A 105 -11.11 -3.67 -8.96
CA SER A 105 -10.85 -2.21 -8.87
C SER A 105 -9.53 -1.84 -8.21
N ARG A 106 -8.75 -2.81 -7.75
CA ARG A 106 -7.45 -2.55 -7.12
C ARG A 106 -6.46 -2.03 -8.16
N THR A 107 -5.70 -0.98 -7.79
CA THR A 107 -4.64 -0.44 -8.66
C THR A 107 -3.31 -0.35 -7.92
N THR A 108 -3.10 0.69 -7.09
CA THR A 108 -1.81 0.95 -6.44
C THR A 108 -1.91 1.27 -4.95
N GLN A 109 -3.08 1.61 -4.44
CA GLN A 109 -3.24 1.92 -3.02
C GLN A 109 -3.26 0.64 -2.20
N LEU A 110 -2.61 0.68 -1.05
CA LEU A 110 -2.53 -0.47 -0.16
C LEU A 110 -2.43 0.00 1.29
N PHE A 111 -2.68 -0.93 2.19
CA PHE A 111 -2.64 -0.63 3.62
C PHE A 111 -2.03 -1.78 4.41
N VAL A 112 -1.48 -1.44 5.57
CA VAL A 112 -1.09 -2.42 6.59
C VAL A 112 -2.10 -2.34 7.72
N ASN A 113 -2.56 -3.50 8.19
CA ASN A 113 -3.50 -3.58 9.30
C ASN A 113 -2.77 -3.29 10.61
N TYR A 114 -3.26 -2.31 11.38
CA TYR A 114 -2.77 -2.04 12.73
C TYR A 114 -3.37 -2.98 13.77
N GLY A 115 -4.55 -3.51 13.49
CA GLY A 115 -5.26 -4.43 14.37
C GLY A 115 -5.78 -5.64 13.61
N ASP A 116 -6.51 -6.49 14.29
CA ASP A 116 -7.14 -7.65 13.67
C ASP A 116 -8.48 -7.23 13.06
N ASN A 117 -8.45 -6.91 11.77
CA ASN A 117 -9.59 -6.37 11.02
C ASN A 117 -10.31 -7.50 10.26
N LEU A 118 -10.84 -8.46 10.98
CA LEU A 118 -11.43 -9.69 10.41
C LEU A 118 -12.64 -9.42 9.52
N ASN A 119 -13.35 -8.31 9.77
CA ASN A 119 -14.48 -7.88 8.93
C ASN A 119 -14.07 -7.59 7.48
N LEU A 120 -12.81 -7.24 7.23
CA LEU A 120 -12.32 -6.98 5.88
C LEU A 120 -12.24 -8.26 5.04
N ASP A 121 -12.10 -9.43 5.68
CA ASP A 121 -12.03 -10.71 4.98
C ASP A 121 -13.33 -10.96 4.20
N GLY A 122 -14.46 -10.72 4.83
CA GLY A 122 -15.78 -10.88 4.20
C GLY A 122 -16.08 -9.85 3.13
N MET A 123 -15.30 -8.77 3.07
CA MET A 123 -15.44 -7.71 2.06
C MET A 123 -14.53 -7.93 0.84
N GLY A 124 -13.78 -9.05 0.81
CA GLY A 124 -12.94 -9.40 -0.34
C GLY A 124 -11.52 -8.83 -0.32
N PHE A 125 -11.08 -8.27 0.81
CA PHE A 125 -9.70 -7.76 0.92
C PHE A 125 -8.75 -8.93 1.20
N ALA A 126 -7.85 -9.20 0.24
CA ALA A 126 -6.97 -10.37 0.24
C ALA A 126 -5.52 -9.98 0.58
N PRO A 127 -5.03 -10.28 1.81
CA PRO A 127 -3.63 -10.02 2.15
C PRO A 127 -2.67 -10.80 1.26
N PHE A 128 -1.57 -10.16 0.85
CA PHE A 128 -0.54 -10.80 0.03
C PHE A 128 0.81 -10.92 0.76
N GLY A 129 0.93 -10.36 1.95
CA GLY A 129 2.15 -10.40 2.73
C GLY A 129 1.96 -9.90 4.14
N GLU A 130 3.06 -9.81 4.88
CA GLU A 130 3.04 -9.30 6.25
C GLU A 130 4.35 -8.58 6.59
N VAL A 131 4.27 -7.64 7.52
CA VAL A 131 5.44 -6.95 8.05
C VAL A 131 6.17 -7.90 9.00
N VAL A 132 7.42 -8.21 8.67
CA VAL A 132 8.26 -9.13 9.47
C VAL A 132 9.31 -8.40 10.31
N GLU A 133 9.61 -7.16 9.97
CA GLU A 133 10.51 -6.28 10.73
C GLU A 133 9.97 -4.86 10.69
N GLY A 134 10.08 -4.13 11.79
CA GLY A 134 9.76 -2.71 11.82
C GLY A 134 8.28 -2.37 11.98
N MET A 135 7.48 -3.25 12.56
CA MET A 135 6.07 -2.91 12.85
C MET A 135 5.99 -1.69 13.77
N GLU A 136 6.94 -1.53 14.68
CA GLU A 136 7.07 -0.35 15.55
C GLU A 136 7.28 0.94 14.74
N THR A 137 7.94 0.87 13.58
CA THR A 137 8.06 2.02 12.67
C THR A 137 6.69 2.46 12.16
N LEU A 138 5.88 1.49 11.73
CA LEU A 138 4.52 1.79 11.25
C LEU A 138 3.64 2.33 12.37
N ASP A 139 3.77 1.79 13.59
CA ASP A 139 3.03 2.30 14.75
C ASP A 139 3.43 3.75 15.10
N ALA A 140 4.65 4.16 14.75
CA ALA A 140 5.18 5.49 15.02
C ALA A 140 4.84 6.52 13.93
N ILE A 141 4.23 6.11 12.81
CA ILE A 141 3.86 7.03 11.74
C ILE A 141 2.85 8.05 12.27
N ASN A 142 3.06 9.32 11.90
CA ASN A 142 2.24 10.42 12.37
C ASN A 142 0.78 10.24 11.98
N ALA A 143 -0.09 10.18 12.98
CA ALA A 143 -1.53 9.97 12.81
C ALA A 143 -2.36 11.25 13.06
N GLU A 144 -1.72 12.41 13.24
CA GLU A 144 -2.43 13.64 13.62
C GLU A 144 -3.52 14.05 12.63
N TYR A 145 -3.35 13.70 11.35
CA TYR A 145 -4.31 14.08 10.31
C TYR A 145 -5.41 13.03 10.05
N GLY A 146 -5.22 11.80 10.53
CA GLY A 146 -6.20 10.73 10.38
C GLY A 146 -6.59 10.49 8.92
N GLU A 147 -7.86 10.69 8.62
CA GLU A 147 -8.44 10.53 7.28
C GLU A 147 -8.71 11.86 6.57
N ARG A 148 -8.19 12.97 7.08
CA ARG A 148 -8.46 14.29 6.51
C ARG A 148 -7.88 14.55 5.12
N PRO A 149 -6.70 13.98 4.74
CA PRO A 149 -6.23 14.17 3.36
C PRO A 149 -7.26 13.68 2.34
N ASP A 150 -7.57 14.53 1.37
CA ASP A 150 -8.57 14.26 0.34
C ASP A 150 -7.94 13.57 -0.85
N GLN A 151 -8.37 12.34 -1.13
CA GLN A 151 -7.78 11.55 -2.22
C GLN A 151 -7.98 12.19 -3.59
N GLY A 152 -9.10 12.89 -3.81
CA GLY A 152 -9.33 13.63 -5.05
C GLY A 152 -8.31 14.73 -5.26
N GLN A 153 -7.94 15.45 -4.20
CA GLN A 153 -6.91 16.50 -4.26
C GLN A 153 -5.51 15.90 -4.46
N ILE A 154 -5.23 14.74 -3.83
CA ILE A 154 -3.94 14.05 -4.05
C ILE A 154 -3.82 13.67 -5.53
N GLY A 155 -4.88 13.13 -6.11
CA GLY A 155 -4.91 12.74 -7.52
C GLY A 155 -4.77 13.92 -8.48
N ALA A 156 -5.25 15.10 -8.09
CA ALA A 156 -5.21 16.31 -8.92
C ALA A 156 -3.93 17.13 -8.76
N ARG A 157 -3.33 17.13 -7.55
CA ARG A 157 -2.22 18.02 -7.20
C ARG A 157 -0.98 17.30 -6.64
N GLY A 158 -1.11 16.03 -6.29
CA GLY A 158 -0.01 15.22 -5.76
C GLY A 158 0.59 15.76 -4.47
N ASN A 159 1.91 15.67 -4.34
CA ASN A 159 2.61 16.09 -3.13
C ASN A 159 2.54 17.60 -2.88
N GLU A 160 2.28 18.42 -3.90
CA GLU A 160 2.07 19.85 -3.72
C GLU A 160 0.92 20.12 -2.73
N TYR A 161 -0.21 19.42 -2.93
CA TYR A 161 -1.34 19.52 -2.01
C TYR A 161 -0.98 19.02 -0.61
N LEU A 162 -0.36 17.83 -0.52
CA LEU A 162 -0.03 17.24 0.79
C LEU A 162 0.99 18.07 1.56
N ASN A 163 2.00 18.61 0.89
CA ASN A 163 3.01 19.46 1.53
C ASN A 163 2.42 20.78 2.03
N GLU A 164 1.44 21.31 1.31
CA GLU A 164 0.77 22.57 1.67
C GLU A 164 -0.22 22.38 2.82
N ALA A 165 -1.11 21.37 2.72
CA ALA A 165 -2.20 21.16 3.65
C ALA A 165 -1.85 20.26 4.85
N PHE A 166 -0.92 19.31 4.66
CA PHE A 166 -0.56 18.30 5.66
C PHE A 166 0.96 18.12 5.74
N PRO A 167 1.71 19.16 6.11
CA PRO A 167 3.18 19.16 5.99
C PRO A 167 3.90 18.16 6.90
N ASN A 168 3.25 17.65 7.93
CA ASN A 168 3.86 16.73 8.91
C ASN A 168 3.60 15.26 8.60
N LEU A 169 3.03 14.93 7.43
CA LEU A 169 2.85 13.53 7.05
C LEU A 169 4.21 12.83 6.90
N ASP A 170 4.31 11.64 7.48
CA ASP A 170 5.46 10.78 7.21
C ASP A 170 5.42 10.29 5.76
N TYR A 171 6.58 9.98 5.22
CA TYR A 171 6.71 9.62 3.82
C TYR A 171 7.74 8.50 3.61
N ILE A 172 7.64 7.86 2.46
CA ILE A 172 8.58 6.82 2.02
C ILE A 172 9.74 7.49 1.30
N VAL A 173 10.97 7.18 1.72
CA VAL A 173 12.16 7.62 1.00
C VAL A 173 12.41 6.68 -0.17
N THR A 174 12.50 5.39 0.09
CA THR A 174 12.65 4.35 -0.94
C THR A 174 11.93 3.07 -0.53
N ALA A 175 11.59 2.26 -1.53
CA ALA A 175 11.14 0.90 -1.32
C ALA A 175 11.83 0.02 -2.36
N THR A 176 12.52 -1.02 -1.92
CA THR A 176 13.35 -1.88 -2.79
C THR A 176 13.12 -3.35 -2.47
N ILE A 177 13.35 -4.21 -3.47
CA ILE A 177 13.31 -5.65 -3.25
C ILE A 177 14.55 -6.03 -2.42
N ALA A 178 14.34 -6.67 -1.28
CA ALA A 178 15.41 -7.13 -0.41
C ALA A 178 15.91 -8.49 -0.89
N GLU A 179 17.20 -8.69 -0.84
CA GLU A 179 17.82 -9.98 -1.16
C GLU A 179 18.05 -10.82 0.09
#